data_379eb0b21cabe4b6067adade6959abb2
#
_entry.id   379eb0b21cabe4b6067adade6959abb2
#
_cell.length_a   1.000
_cell.length_b   1.000
_cell.length_c   1.000
_cell.angle_alpha   90.00
_cell.angle_beta   90.00
_cell.angle_gamma   90.00
#
_symmetry.space_group_name_H-M   'P 1'
#
loop_
_entity.id
_entity.type
_entity.pdbx_description
1 polymer ?
#
loop_
_entity_poly.entity_id
_entity_poly.type
_entity_poly.pdbx_seq_one_letter_code
_entity_poly.pdbx_strand_id
1 'polypeptide(L)'
;MKTKLFTTLISTLALTGICATSAQAFTFKTNFSTTDTTNWKSDIFLNSVEIGSKTYSDFSLVNNVNIIQNDLWTKGNEGAASSERGDNASGVKAENPTASNLAASLGNLNLSNIVDTEDKGKFTLDLFFTKPTDSFLFFERGRNSKLQVQALLADGSTGKSLLLDSSKWQQAGYSLNTTEIATAQKVGSLGVNLFDLGVEDASLFKGLRLVSQSNYVGPDFKVVGVNVAVPEPATVLGLGLVGAALAMSRRKKAQ
;
A
#
# COMPACT_ATOMS: atom_id res chain seq x y z
N MET A 1 -39.71 61.36 -23.91
CA MET A 1 -38.94 60.71 -22.83
C MET A 1 -38.70 59.24 -23.21
N LYS A 2 -37.44 58.87 -23.52
CA LYS A 2 -37.06 57.48 -23.86
C LYS A 2 -36.36 56.86 -22.66
N THR A 3 -37.05 55.90 -22.02
CA THR A 3 -36.52 55.18 -20.87
C THR A 3 -35.59 54.06 -21.37
N LYS A 4 -34.28 54.12 -21.05
CA LYS A 4 -33.33 53.01 -21.34
C LYS A 4 -33.38 52.01 -20.21
N LEU A 5 -33.75 50.76 -20.57
CA LEU A 5 -33.68 49.62 -19.68
C LEU A 5 -32.20 49.13 -19.63
N PHE A 6 -31.57 49.23 -18.45
CA PHE A 6 -30.29 48.63 -18.18
C PHE A 6 -30.47 47.18 -17.77
N THR A 7 -30.06 46.24 -18.61
CA THR A 7 -30.05 44.82 -18.28
C THR A 7 -28.72 44.51 -17.62
N THR A 8 -28.74 44.27 -16.33
CA THR A 8 -27.55 43.86 -15.54
C THR A 8 -27.36 42.36 -15.76
N LEU A 9 -26.27 41.99 -16.43
CA LEU A 9 -25.88 40.60 -16.62
C LEU A 9 -25.11 40.14 -15.37
N ILE A 10 -25.75 39.39 -14.48
CA ILE A 10 -25.07 38.76 -13.33
C ILE A 10 -24.44 37.47 -13.84
N SER A 11 -23.14 37.48 -14.06
CA SER A 11 -22.31 36.30 -14.33
C SER A 11 -22.02 35.57 -13.00
N THR A 12 -22.79 34.51 -12.72
CA THR A 12 -22.51 33.63 -11.62
C THR A 12 -21.28 32.77 -11.96
N LEU A 13 -20.13 33.13 -11.41
CA LEU A 13 -18.93 32.30 -11.48
C LEU A 13 -19.13 31.12 -10.55
N ALA A 14 -19.48 29.97 -11.08
CA ALA A 14 -19.51 28.72 -10.32
C ALA A 14 -18.07 28.31 -10.01
N LEU A 15 -17.60 28.59 -8.78
CA LEU A 15 -16.36 28.04 -8.24
C LEU A 15 -16.56 26.53 -8.08
N THR A 16 -16.13 25.74 -9.04
CA THR A 16 -15.99 24.30 -8.86
C THR A 16 -14.83 24.08 -7.93
N GLY A 17 -15.11 23.89 -6.63
CA GLY A 17 -14.13 23.42 -5.68
C GLY A 17 -13.65 22.03 -6.13
N ILE A 18 -12.40 21.98 -6.60
CA ILE A 18 -11.70 20.71 -6.78
C ILE A 18 -11.48 20.20 -5.36
N CYS A 19 -12.34 19.29 -4.88
CA CYS A 19 -12.04 18.51 -3.70
C CYS A 19 -10.83 17.63 -4.06
N ALA A 20 -9.63 18.09 -3.77
CA ALA A 20 -8.46 17.25 -3.73
C ALA A 20 -8.74 16.21 -2.64
N THR A 21 -9.17 15.01 -3.03
CA THR A 21 -9.22 13.88 -2.10
C THR A 21 -7.78 13.64 -1.67
N SER A 22 -7.51 13.86 -0.38
CA SER A 22 -6.20 13.55 0.18
C SER A 22 -5.92 12.06 -0.09
N ALA A 23 -4.78 11.77 -0.67
CA ALA A 23 -4.26 10.42 -0.79
C ALA A 23 -4.32 9.75 0.60
N GLN A 24 -5.13 8.72 0.74
CA GLN A 24 -5.35 8.07 2.02
C GLN A 24 -5.29 6.57 1.83
N ALA A 25 -4.33 5.94 2.53
CA ALA A 25 -4.24 4.50 2.63
C ALA A 25 -5.60 3.89 3.08
N PHE A 26 -5.94 2.71 2.57
CA PHE A 26 -7.21 2.07 2.83
C PHE A 26 -7.09 0.87 3.78
N THR A 27 -8.21 0.48 4.37
CA THR A 27 -8.31 -0.69 5.25
C THR A 27 -8.86 -1.89 4.49
N PHE A 28 -8.47 -3.09 4.91
CA PHE A 28 -8.99 -4.35 4.38
C PHE A 28 -9.04 -5.42 5.48
N LYS A 29 -9.89 -6.43 5.29
CA LYS A 29 -9.93 -7.61 6.14
C LYS A 29 -9.11 -8.72 5.50
N THR A 30 -8.28 -9.40 6.29
CA THR A 30 -7.45 -10.52 5.86
C THR A 30 -8.15 -11.85 6.13
N ASN A 31 -8.29 -12.69 5.12
CA ASN A 31 -8.75 -14.07 5.27
C ASN A 31 -7.55 -15.00 5.03
N PHE A 32 -7.22 -15.81 6.01
CA PHE A 32 -6.03 -16.66 6.00
C PHE A 32 -6.34 -18.06 6.55
N SER A 33 -5.42 -19.00 6.33
CA SER A 33 -5.41 -20.32 6.94
C SER A 33 -4.09 -20.58 7.65
N THR A 34 -4.15 -21.26 8.80
CA THR A 34 -2.99 -21.69 9.58
C THR A 34 -3.35 -22.91 10.42
N THR A 35 -2.37 -23.68 10.83
CA THR A 35 -2.53 -24.83 11.73
C THR A 35 -2.28 -24.50 13.19
N ASP A 36 -1.78 -23.30 13.51
CA ASP A 36 -1.47 -22.86 14.89
C ASP A 36 -1.94 -21.44 15.12
N THR A 37 -3.10 -21.31 15.77
CA THR A 37 -3.67 -20.04 16.24
C THR A 37 -3.34 -19.72 17.69
N THR A 38 -2.67 -20.63 18.39
CA THR A 38 -2.32 -20.48 19.80
C THR A 38 -0.98 -19.78 19.96
N ASN A 39 0.05 -20.30 19.28
CA ASN A 39 1.41 -19.81 19.41
C ASN A 39 1.89 -19.00 18.18
N TRP A 40 1.17 -19.10 17.04
CA TRP A 40 1.45 -18.40 15.81
C TRP A 40 2.85 -18.69 15.23
N LYS A 41 3.28 -19.97 15.31
CA LYS A 41 4.62 -20.42 14.90
C LYS A 41 4.64 -21.11 13.54
N SER A 42 3.46 -21.53 13.05
CA SER A 42 3.33 -22.22 11.76
C SER A 42 3.13 -21.26 10.59
N ASP A 43 3.09 -21.83 9.39
CA ASP A 43 2.71 -21.10 8.19
C ASP A 43 1.32 -20.46 8.31
N ILE A 44 1.20 -19.24 7.81
CA ILE A 44 -0.05 -18.48 7.75
C ILE A 44 -0.27 -18.09 6.29
N PHE A 45 -1.15 -18.79 5.59
CA PHE A 45 -1.37 -18.56 4.17
C PHE A 45 -2.49 -17.56 3.92
N LEU A 46 -2.18 -16.51 3.16
CA LEU A 46 -3.18 -15.56 2.67
C LEU A 46 -4.09 -16.24 1.65
N ASN A 47 -5.38 -16.31 1.93
CA ASN A 47 -6.38 -16.90 1.04
C ASN A 47 -7.09 -15.83 0.20
N SER A 48 -7.52 -14.75 0.85
CA SER A 48 -8.19 -13.61 0.21
C SER A 48 -8.17 -12.38 1.11
N VAL A 49 -8.54 -11.23 0.54
CA VAL A 49 -8.82 -10.02 1.31
C VAL A 49 -10.19 -9.47 0.95
N GLU A 50 -10.84 -8.80 1.91
CA GLU A 50 -12.08 -8.07 1.68
C GLU A 50 -11.78 -6.57 1.73
N ILE A 51 -12.09 -5.86 0.63
CA ILE A 51 -11.95 -4.41 0.50
C ILE A 51 -13.35 -3.84 0.20
N GLY A 52 -13.91 -3.12 1.16
CA GLY A 52 -15.32 -2.76 1.10
C GLY A 52 -16.21 -4.00 1.09
N SER A 53 -17.02 -4.17 0.04
CA SER A 53 -17.92 -5.32 -0.14
C SER A 53 -17.36 -6.39 -1.11
N LYS A 54 -16.13 -6.24 -1.59
CA LYS A 54 -15.54 -7.13 -2.59
C LYS A 54 -14.45 -8.00 -1.98
N THR A 55 -14.37 -9.25 -2.44
CA THR A 55 -13.32 -10.21 -2.08
C THR A 55 -12.34 -10.36 -3.22
N TYR A 56 -11.05 -10.33 -2.91
CA TYR A 56 -9.94 -10.47 -3.85
C TYR A 56 -9.05 -11.65 -3.42
N SER A 57 -8.71 -12.52 -4.36
CA SER A 57 -7.84 -13.69 -4.15
C SER A 57 -6.78 -13.86 -5.24
N ASP A 58 -6.79 -13.03 -6.27
CA ASP A 58 -5.75 -13.00 -7.30
C ASP A 58 -4.71 -11.94 -6.95
N PHE A 59 -3.58 -12.39 -6.42
CA PHE A 59 -2.51 -11.53 -5.93
C PHE A 59 -1.35 -11.43 -6.92
N SER A 60 -0.71 -10.29 -6.94
CA SER A 60 0.58 -10.07 -7.58
C SER A 60 1.68 -10.15 -6.53
N LEU A 61 2.62 -11.06 -6.72
CA LEU A 61 3.69 -11.33 -5.76
C LEU A 61 4.98 -10.64 -6.17
N VAL A 62 5.84 -10.35 -5.21
CA VAL A 62 7.19 -9.87 -5.49
C VAL A 62 7.96 -10.97 -6.22
N ASN A 63 8.49 -10.68 -7.40
CA ASN A 63 9.27 -11.63 -8.19
C ASN A 63 10.73 -11.25 -8.32
N ASN A 64 11.07 -10.00 -8.04
CA ASN A 64 12.44 -9.53 -8.05
C ASN A 64 12.62 -8.40 -7.02
N VAL A 65 13.83 -8.32 -6.46
CA VAL A 65 14.23 -7.27 -5.51
C VAL A 65 15.58 -6.72 -5.96
N ASN A 66 15.71 -5.39 -5.95
CA ASN A 66 17.03 -4.73 -6.02
C ASN A 66 17.34 -4.14 -4.65
N ILE A 67 18.46 -4.54 -4.08
CA ILE A 67 19.00 -3.95 -2.86
C ILE A 67 19.83 -2.73 -3.28
N ILE A 68 19.29 -1.54 -3.07
CA ILE A 68 20.00 -0.27 -3.32
C ILE A 68 20.93 0.03 -2.13
N GLN A 69 20.44 -0.21 -0.93
CA GLN A 69 21.16 -0.12 0.33
C GLN A 69 20.56 -1.14 1.29
N ASN A 70 21.41 -1.78 2.07
CA ASN A 70 21.03 -2.60 3.22
C ASN A 70 22.19 -2.58 4.23
N ASP A 71 21.94 -2.14 5.45
CA ASP A 71 22.95 -2.19 6.50
C ASP A 71 23.23 -3.65 6.83
N LEU A 72 24.45 -3.97 7.21
CA LEU A 72 24.84 -5.32 7.59
C LEU A 72 24.40 -5.61 9.03
N TRP A 73 23.89 -6.81 9.24
CA TRP A 73 23.63 -7.29 10.59
C TRP A 73 24.95 -7.50 11.35
N THR A 74 25.05 -6.88 12.51
CA THR A 74 26.28 -6.89 13.33
C THR A 74 26.08 -7.47 14.72
N LYS A 75 24.92 -8.07 14.96
CA LYS A 75 24.38 -8.69 16.18
C LYS A 75 23.50 -7.77 17.02
N GLY A 76 22.52 -8.35 17.69
CA GLY A 76 21.52 -7.62 18.46
C GLY A 76 20.64 -6.78 17.56
N ASN A 77 20.27 -5.57 17.97
CA ASN A 77 19.37 -4.66 17.26
C ASN A 77 20.08 -3.81 16.19
N GLU A 78 21.12 -4.35 15.55
CA GLU A 78 21.89 -3.64 14.53
C GLU A 78 21.95 -4.41 13.23
N GLY A 79 21.56 -3.77 12.18
CA GLY A 79 21.42 -4.32 10.84
C GLY A 79 20.18 -3.78 10.16
N ALA A 80 19.91 -4.29 8.98
CA ALA A 80 18.75 -3.90 8.24
C ALA A 80 17.95 -5.11 7.77
N ALA A 81 17.26 -4.99 6.63
CA ALA A 81 16.39 -6.03 6.14
C ALA A 81 17.04 -7.41 6.11
N SER A 82 16.48 -8.35 6.85
CA SER A 82 16.77 -9.78 6.83
C SER A 82 15.56 -10.57 6.29
N SER A 83 15.78 -11.81 5.86
CA SER A 83 14.67 -12.74 5.56
C SER A 83 14.35 -13.51 6.82
N GLU A 84 13.18 -13.29 7.39
CA GLU A 84 12.73 -13.94 8.62
C GLU A 84 11.47 -14.78 8.37
N ARG A 85 11.20 -15.69 9.27
CA ARG A 85 10.01 -16.56 9.25
C ARG A 85 9.54 -16.85 10.67
N GLY A 86 8.29 -17.29 10.82
CA GLY A 86 7.80 -17.82 12.09
C GLY A 86 8.64 -19.00 12.57
N ASP A 87 8.68 -19.27 13.88
CA ASP A 87 9.55 -20.27 14.51
C ASP A 87 9.51 -21.65 13.82
N ASN A 88 8.32 -22.12 13.44
CA ASN A 88 8.10 -23.40 12.78
C ASN A 88 7.58 -23.23 11.35
N ALA A 89 7.59 -22.00 10.81
CA ALA A 89 7.13 -21.74 9.47
C ALA A 89 8.19 -22.17 8.43
N SER A 90 7.72 -22.51 7.23
CA SER A 90 8.57 -22.76 6.07
C SER A 90 9.08 -21.45 5.47
N GLY A 91 10.18 -21.49 4.74
CA GLY A 91 10.70 -20.35 3.99
C GLY A 91 12.17 -20.09 4.22
N VAL A 92 12.64 -18.94 3.74
CA VAL A 92 14.06 -18.55 3.82
C VAL A 92 14.29 -17.75 5.11
N LYS A 93 15.41 -18.10 5.81
CA LYS A 93 15.94 -17.29 6.91
C LYS A 93 17.38 -16.91 6.58
N ALA A 94 17.69 -15.61 6.56
CA ALA A 94 19.02 -15.10 6.29
C ALA A 94 19.19 -13.69 6.86
N GLU A 95 20.16 -13.52 7.75
CA GLU A 95 20.45 -12.23 8.41
C GLU A 95 21.03 -11.18 7.45
N ASN A 96 21.87 -11.61 6.52
CA ASN A 96 22.40 -10.76 5.47
C ASN A 96 21.91 -11.29 4.11
N PRO A 97 20.64 -11.02 3.74
CA PRO A 97 20.02 -11.65 2.61
C PRO A 97 20.55 -11.11 1.29
N THR A 98 20.59 -11.99 0.31
CA THR A 98 20.68 -11.59 -1.10
C THR A 98 19.35 -11.06 -1.61
N ALA A 99 19.35 -10.40 -2.76
CA ALA A 99 18.13 -9.99 -3.43
C ALA A 99 17.17 -11.18 -3.69
N SER A 100 17.72 -12.35 -4.03
CA SER A 100 16.94 -13.58 -4.23
C SER A 100 16.34 -14.13 -2.92
N ASN A 101 17.01 -13.99 -1.78
CA ASN A 101 16.43 -14.36 -0.48
C ASN A 101 15.22 -13.48 -0.14
N LEU A 102 15.35 -12.16 -0.31
CA LEU A 102 14.24 -11.23 -0.10
C LEU A 102 13.08 -11.48 -1.08
N ALA A 103 13.39 -11.72 -2.35
CA ALA A 103 12.37 -12.07 -3.34
C ALA A 103 11.66 -13.38 -2.98
N ALA A 104 12.37 -14.41 -2.51
CA ALA A 104 11.78 -15.68 -2.07
C ALA A 104 10.90 -15.50 -0.82
N SER A 105 11.32 -14.65 0.14
CA SER A 105 10.53 -14.34 1.34
C SER A 105 9.25 -13.59 1.01
N LEU A 106 9.30 -12.58 0.12
CA LEU A 106 8.15 -11.77 -0.27
C LEU A 106 7.31 -12.39 -1.39
N GLY A 107 7.88 -13.25 -2.22
CA GLY A 107 7.29 -13.79 -3.45
C GLY A 107 6.33 -14.96 -3.26
N ASN A 108 5.72 -15.10 -2.09
CA ASN A 108 4.77 -16.15 -1.78
C ASN A 108 3.62 -15.61 -0.92
N LEU A 109 2.55 -16.42 -0.76
CA LEU A 109 1.38 -16.05 0.06
C LEU A 109 1.51 -16.45 1.54
N ASN A 110 2.67 -16.94 1.97
CA ASN A 110 2.92 -17.25 3.37
C ASN A 110 3.22 -15.95 4.14
N LEU A 111 2.26 -15.50 4.92
CA LEU A 111 2.34 -14.28 5.74
C LEU A 111 3.33 -14.42 6.91
N SER A 112 3.79 -15.64 7.21
CA SER A 112 4.85 -15.88 8.19
C SER A 112 6.25 -15.60 7.66
N ASN A 113 6.40 -15.42 6.33
CA ASN A 113 7.65 -15.02 5.70
C ASN A 113 7.65 -13.51 5.51
N ILE A 114 8.48 -12.82 6.26
CA ILE A 114 8.58 -11.37 6.30
C ILE A 114 10.00 -10.91 5.94
N VAL A 115 10.14 -9.64 5.67
CA VAL A 115 11.41 -8.93 5.83
C VAL A 115 11.39 -8.36 7.24
N ASP A 116 12.39 -8.73 8.03
CA ASP A 116 12.59 -8.28 9.40
C ASP A 116 13.70 -7.24 9.41
N THR A 117 13.54 -6.17 10.19
CA THR A 117 14.49 -5.06 10.21
C THR A 117 14.78 -4.67 11.64
N GLU A 118 16.05 -4.68 12.01
CA GLU A 118 16.49 -4.22 13.31
C GLU A 118 16.09 -2.77 13.58
N ASP A 119 15.82 -2.41 14.84
CA ASP A 119 15.27 -1.12 15.26
C ASP A 119 15.98 0.11 14.64
N LYS A 120 17.29 0.03 14.43
CA LYS A 120 18.13 1.09 13.85
C LYS A 120 18.53 0.84 12.40
N GLY A 121 18.05 -0.25 11.82
CA GLY A 121 18.45 -0.69 10.49
C GLY A 121 17.96 0.26 9.40
N LYS A 122 18.83 0.51 8.41
CA LYS A 122 18.49 1.29 7.22
C LYS A 122 18.54 0.41 6.01
N PHE A 123 17.52 0.53 5.18
CA PHE A 123 17.53 -0.09 3.86
C PHE A 123 16.85 0.82 2.83
N THR A 124 17.17 0.56 1.57
CA THR A 124 16.42 0.99 0.39
C THR A 124 16.30 -0.21 -0.53
N LEU A 125 15.08 -0.68 -0.73
CA LEU A 125 14.76 -1.85 -1.54
C LEU A 125 13.81 -1.46 -2.66
N ASP A 126 14.10 -1.89 -3.90
CA ASP A 126 13.18 -1.79 -5.02
C ASP A 126 12.54 -3.16 -5.26
N LEU A 127 11.22 -3.22 -5.21
CA LEU A 127 10.42 -4.44 -5.36
C LEU A 127 9.67 -4.42 -6.69
N PHE A 128 9.73 -5.54 -7.42
CA PHE A 128 9.02 -5.73 -8.69
C PHE A 128 8.03 -6.88 -8.55
N PHE A 129 6.93 -6.82 -9.29
CA PHE A 129 5.78 -7.70 -9.10
C PHE A 129 5.52 -8.58 -10.34
N THR A 130 4.91 -9.74 -10.11
CA THR A 130 4.63 -10.75 -11.16
C THR A 130 3.60 -10.30 -12.18
N LYS A 131 2.69 -9.41 -11.78
CA LYS A 131 1.59 -8.91 -12.62
C LYS A 131 1.47 -7.40 -12.46
N PRO A 132 0.94 -6.66 -13.44
CA PRO A 132 0.50 -5.30 -13.23
C PRO A 132 -0.43 -5.21 -12.03
N THR A 133 -0.24 -4.20 -11.19
CA THR A 133 -1.03 -4.01 -9.96
C THR A 133 -1.20 -2.53 -9.67
N ASP A 134 -2.34 -2.15 -9.12
CA ASP A 134 -2.69 -0.78 -8.78
C ASP A 134 -2.75 -0.54 -7.27
N SER A 135 -2.72 -1.61 -6.47
CA SER A 135 -2.87 -1.53 -5.02
C SER A 135 -1.98 -2.54 -4.32
N PHE A 136 -1.50 -2.19 -3.15
CA PHE A 136 -0.53 -2.95 -2.36
C PHE A 136 -1.04 -3.13 -0.94
N LEU A 137 -0.97 -4.37 -0.47
CA LEU A 137 -1.39 -4.77 0.86
C LEU A 137 -0.15 -5.01 1.69
N PHE A 138 0.08 -4.15 2.66
CA PHE A 138 1.17 -4.25 3.61
C PHE A 138 0.69 -4.92 4.89
N PHE A 139 1.53 -5.79 5.42
CA PHE A 139 1.40 -6.42 6.73
C PHE A 139 2.67 -6.12 7.52
N GLU A 140 2.53 -5.68 8.76
CA GLU A 140 3.65 -5.30 9.60
C GLU A 140 3.50 -5.92 10.99
N ARG A 141 4.53 -6.65 11.44
CA ARG A 141 4.60 -7.30 12.74
C ARG A 141 4.98 -6.28 13.81
N GLY A 142 4.20 -6.22 14.89
CA GLY A 142 4.43 -5.28 16.00
C GLY A 142 3.53 -4.05 15.95
N ARG A 143 3.19 -3.53 14.77
CA ARG A 143 2.38 -2.32 14.56
C ARG A 143 3.02 -1.06 15.17
N ASN A 144 4.31 -1.04 15.34
CA ASN A 144 5.05 0.02 16.04
C ASN A 144 6.04 0.77 15.15
N SER A 145 6.34 0.25 13.98
CA SER A 145 7.36 0.77 13.08
C SER A 145 6.80 1.73 12.02
N LYS A 146 7.73 2.32 11.27
CA LYS A 146 7.46 3.16 10.10
C LYS A 146 8.10 2.56 8.87
N LEU A 147 7.42 2.66 7.74
CA LEU A 147 7.93 2.26 6.44
C LEU A 147 7.61 3.34 5.41
N GLN A 148 8.61 3.87 4.72
CA GLN A 148 8.39 4.79 3.61
C GLN A 148 8.20 4.02 2.32
N VAL A 149 7.17 4.39 1.55
CA VAL A 149 6.80 3.76 0.28
C VAL A 149 6.75 4.81 -0.82
N GLN A 150 7.29 4.48 -1.99
CA GLN A 150 7.21 5.28 -3.22
C GLN A 150 6.96 4.35 -4.40
N ALA A 151 6.25 4.82 -5.42
CA ALA A 151 6.21 4.14 -6.71
C ALA A 151 7.53 4.36 -7.46
N LEU A 152 8.05 3.32 -8.10
CA LEU A 152 9.08 3.43 -9.14
C LEU A 152 8.39 3.57 -10.48
N LEU A 153 8.81 4.54 -11.29
CA LEU A 153 8.25 4.81 -12.59
C LEU A 153 9.13 4.27 -13.72
N ALA A 154 8.54 4.12 -14.90
CA ALA A 154 9.22 3.54 -16.06
C ALA A 154 10.43 4.37 -16.53
N ASP A 155 10.44 5.67 -16.29
CA ASP A 155 11.56 6.60 -16.58
C ASP A 155 12.67 6.57 -15.50
N GLY A 156 12.53 5.75 -14.45
CA GLY A 156 13.46 5.64 -13.33
C GLY A 156 13.24 6.66 -12.21
N SER A 157 12.30 7.58 -12.36
CA SER A 157 11.91 8.50 -11.27
C SER A 157 11.05 7.80 -10.22
N THR A 158 10.77 8.49 -9.11
CA THR A 158 9.89 7.99 -8.05
C THR A 158 8.67 8.88 -7.91
N GLY A 159 7.53 8.27 -7.59
CA GLY A 159 6.31 8.96 -7.24
C GLY A 159 6.39 9.65 -5.86
N LYS A 160 5.24 10.10 -5.39
CA LYS A 160 5.10 10.73 -4.07
C LYS A 160 5.50 9.75 -2.97
N SER A 161 6.22 10.25 -1.97
CA SER A 161 6.54 9.49 -0.76
C SER A 161 5.34 9.42 0.19
N LEU A 162 5.00 8.21 0.61
CA LEU A 162 4.00 7.95 1.64
C LEU A 162 4.68 7.26 2.83
N LEU A 163 4.49 7.81 4.04
CA LEU A 163 4.96 7.18 5.27
C LEU A 163 3.82 6.37 5.88
N LEU A 164 4.02 5.06 5.97
CA LEU A 164 3.22 4.15 6.77
C LEU A 164 3.77 4.21 8.20
N ASP A 165 2.94 4.51 9.17
CA ASP A 165 3.36 4.68 10.57
C ASP A 165 2.41 3.95 11.53
N SER A 166 2.85 3.84 12.79
CA SER A 166 2.14 3.10 13.84
C SER A 166 0.67 3.52 14.06
N SER A 167 0.31 4.76 13.71
CA SER A 167 -1.07 5.25 13.86
C SER A 167 -2.03 4.75 12.79
N LYS A 168 -1.51 4.23 11.68
CA LYS A 168 -2.29 3.82 10.51
C LYS A 168 -2.55 2.32 10.45
N TRP A 169 -1.72 1.49 11.10
CA TRP A 169 -1.85 0.04 11.06
C TRP A 169 -3.14 -0.44 11.69
N GLN A 170 -4.00 -1.07 10.89
CA GLN A 170 -5.19 -1.79 11.37
C GLN A 170 -4.79 -3.21 11.78
N GLN A 171 -5.58 -3.85 12.63
CA GLN A 171 -5.29 -5.22 13.04
C GLN A 171 -5.60 -6.21 11.90
N ALA A 172 -4.60 -7.00 11.49
CA ALA A 172 -4.74 -7.99 10.41
C ALA A 172 -5.52 -9.26 10.80
N GLY A 173 -5.81 -9.44 12.09
CA GLY A 173 -6.55 -10.60 12.59
C GLY A 173 -5.68 -11.79 13.00
N TYR A 174 -4.36 -11.69 12.86
CA TYR A 174 -3.41 -12.72 13.26
C TYR A 174 -2.21 -12.12 14.01
N SER A 175 -1.40 -13.01 14.57
CA SER A 175 -0.10 -12.67 15.17
C SER A 175 1.00 -13.50 14.50
N LEU A 176 2.25 -13.13 14.71
CA LEU A 176 3.41 -13.86 14.20
C LEU A 176 4.45 -14.00 15.30
N ASN A 177 4.91 -15.23 15.52
CA ASN A 177 5.97 -15.56 16.45
C ASN A 177 7.23 -15.93 15.66
N THR A 178 8.31 -15.19 15.86
CA THR A 178 9.60 -15.41 15.22
C THR A 178 10.64 -15.86 16.22
N THR A 179 11.76 -16.36 15.75
CA THR A 179 12.85 -16.84 16.61
C THR A 179 13.54 -15.74 17.42
N GLU A 180 13.36 -14.47 17.06
CA GLU A 180 14.02 -13.35 17.73
C GLU A 180 13.30 -12.91 18.99
N ILE A 181 11.97 -12.95 18.97
CA ILE A 181 11.14 -12.46 20.09
C ILE A 181 10.33 -13.62 20.66
N ALA A 182 10.47 -13.83 21.95
CA ALA A 182 9.91 -14.98 22.67
C ALA A 182 8.36 -15.07 22.65
N THR A 183 7.65 -14.03 22.18
CA THR A 183 6.19 -13.97 22.18
C THR A 183 5.66 -13.55 20.82
N ALA A 184 4.49 -14.11 20.46
CA ALA A 184 3.81 -13.71 19.22
C ALA A 184 3.39 -12.23 19.26
N GLN A 185 3.75 -11.49 18.22
CA GLN A 185 3.37 -10.11 18.07
C GLN A 185 2.18 -9.96 17.11
N LYS A 186 1.27 -9.01 17.43
CA LYS A 186 0.12 -8.70 16.57
C LYS A 186 0.60 -8.10 15.26
N VAL A 187 -0.01 -8.53 14.16
CA VAL A 187 0.29 -8.00 12.83
C VAL A 187 -0.71 -6.92 12.47
N GLY A 188 -0.20 -5.82 11.95
CA GLY A 188 -0.96 -4.74 11.34
C GLY A 188 -1.16 -4.95 9.85
N SER A 189 -2.20 -4.34 9.28
CA SER A 189 -2.46 -4.32 7.85
C SER A 189 -2.80 -2.91 7.37
N LEU A 190 -2.40 -2.57 6.14
CA LEU A 190 -2.68 -1.29 5.52
C LEU A 190 -2.60 -1.41 4.01
N GLY A 191 -3.61 -0.91 3.30
CA GLY A 191 -3.64 -0.86 1.85
C GLY A 191 -3.16 0.49 1.32
N VAL A 192 -2.37 0.46 0.25
CA VAL A 192 -1.86 1.65 -0.47
C VAL A 192 -2.17 1.45 -1.95
N ASN A 193 -2.73 2.44 -2.60
CA ASN A 193 -2.94 2.42 -4.05
C ASN A 193 -1.95 3.34 -4.78
N LEU A 194 -1.86 3.21 -6.10
CA LEU A 194 -0.96 4.02 -6.91
C LEU A 194 -1.27 5.51 -6.83
N PHE A 195 -2.53 5.89 -6.67
CA PHE A 195 -2.93 7.29 -6.51
C PHE A 195 -2.37 7.90 -5.21
N ASP A 196 -2.32 7.12 -4.11
CA ASP A 196 -1.67 7.53 -2.85
C ASP A 196 -0.19 7.86 -3.05
N LEU A 197 0.44 7.20 -4.03
CA LEU A 197 1.85 7.38 -4.40
C LEU A 197 2.04 8.41 -5.53
N GLY A 198 0.97 9.14 -5.91
CA GLY A 198 1.01 10.17 -6.93
C GLY A 198 1.11 9.65 -8.37
N VAL A 199 0.67 8.42 -8.62
CA VAL A 199 0.65 7.79 -9.95
C VAL A 199 -0.80 7.69 -10.42
N GLU A 200 -1.16 8.52 -11.39
CA GLU A 200 -2.50 8.53 -11.99
C GLU A 200 -2.63 7.54 -13.16
N ASP A 201 -1.54 7.31 -13.89
CA ASP A 201 -1.46 6.34 -14.98
C ASP A 201 -0.68 5.10 -14.53
N ALA A 202 -1.42 4.01 -14.27
CA ALA A 202 -0.84 2.75 -13.83
C ALA A 202 0.16 2.13 -14.85
N SER A 203 0.10 2.52 -16.12
CA SER A 203 1.05 2.05 -17.13
C SER A 203 2.48 2.56 -16.90
N LEU A 204 2.64 3.64 -16.14
CA LEU A 204 3.93 4.19 -15.74
C LEU A 204 4.56 3.47 -14.56
N PHE A 205 3.78 2.68 -13.82
CA PHE A 205 4.27 1.96 -12.66
C PHE A 205 5.17 0.80 -13.04
N LYS A 206 6.33 0.71 -12.41
CA LYS A 206 7.31 -0.36 -12.60
C LYS A 206 7.50 -1.21 -11.35
N GLY A 207 7.42 -0.62 -10.18
CA GLY A 207 7.66 -1.29 -8.90
C GLY A 207 7.49 -0.35 -7.71
N LEU A 208 7.80 -0.83 -6.51
CA LEU A 208 7.82 -0.04 -5.30
C LEU A 208 9.24 0.16 -4.81
N ARG A 209 9.56 1.36 -4.34
CA ARG A 209 10.72 1.62 -3.48
C ARG A 209 10.28 1.68 -2.03
N LEU A 210 10.89 0.84 -1.21
CA LEU A 210 10.69 0.82 0.24
C LEU A 210 11.94 1.33 0.93
N VAL A 211 11.75 2.17 1.95
CA VAL A 211 12.87 2.77 2.70
C VAL A 211 12.61 2.65 4.20
N SER A 212 13.61 2.14 4.93
CA SER A 212 13.71 2.26 6.38
C SER A 212 14.86 3.18 6.75
N GLN A 213 14.68 3.92 7.85
CA GLN A 213 15.68 4.78 8.45
C GLN A 213 15.89 4.43 9.92
N SER A 214 17.02 4.82 10.50
CA SER A 214 17.38 4.47 11.88
C SER A 214 16.40 4.94 12.97
N ASN A 215 15.45 5.80 12.65
CA ASN A 215 14.40 6.27 13.55
C ASN A 215 13.01 5.72 13.19
N TYR A 216 12.95 4.66 12.37
CA TYR A 216 11.69 4.03 11.95
C TYR A 216 11.30 2.83 12.80
N VAL A 217 12.12 2.45 13.76
CA VAL A 217 11.87 1.33 14.69
C VAL A 217 11.66 0.02 13.92
N GLY A 218 12.58 -0.29 13.02
CA GLY A 218 12.68 -1.52 12.27
C GLY A 218 11.36 -2.09 11.74
N PRO A 219 10.94 -1.77 10.50
CA PRO A 219 9.70 -2.33 9.96
C PRO A 219 9.85 -3.80 9.60
N ASP A 220 9.01 -4.65 10.18
CA ASP A 220 8.91 -6.07 9.90
C ASP A 220 7.73 -6.32 8.98
N PHE A 221 7.97 -6.52 7.70
CA PHE A 221 6.88 -6.41 6.75
C PHE A 221 6.76 -7.56 5.74
N LYS A 222 5.54 -7.74 5.27
CA LYS A 222 5.16 -8.47 4.06
C LYS A 222 4.37 -7.53 3.16
N VAL A 223 4.51 -7.67 1.85
CA VAL A 223 3.70 -6.94 0.86
C VAL A 223 3.24 -7.85 -0.26
N VAL A 224 1.98 -7.70 -0.67
CA VAL A 224 1.41 -8.34 -1.86
C VAL A 224 0.66 -7.30 -2.68
N GLY A 225 0.70 -7.41 -4.00
CA GLY A 225 -0.08 -6.57 -4.89
C GLY A 225 -1.46 -7.17 -5.17
N VAL A 226 -2.43 -6.31 -5.46
CA VAL A 226 -3.78 -6.67 -5.88
C VAL A 226 -4.32 -5.61 -6.83
N ASN A 227 -5.17 -6.00 -7.79
CA ASN A 227 -5.89 -5.05 -8.62
C ASN A 227 -7.26 -4.77 -8.00
N VAL A 228 -7.39 -3.58 -7.44
CA VAL A 228 -8.64 -3.07 -6.90
C VAL A 228 -9.22 -2.12 -7.93
N ALA A 229 -10.40 -2.46 -8.48
CA ALA A 229 -11.10 -1.51 -9.34
C ALA A 229 -11.33 -0.21 -8.53
N VAL A 230 -10.51 0.80 -8.77
CA VAL A 230 -10.67 2.11 -8.14
C VAL A 230 -12.00 2.66 -8.63
N PRO A 231 -12.95 3.03 -7.74
CA PRO A 231 -14.16 3.73 -8.18
C PRO A 231 -13.72 4.99 -8.93
N GLU A 232 -14.21 5.16 -10.16
CA GLU A 232 -13.91 6.37 -10.92
C GLU A 232 -14.19 7.60 -10.03
N PRO A 233 -13.32 8.60 -10.01
CA PRO A 233 -13.53 9.79 -9.20
C PRO A 233 -14.92 10.34 -9.46
N ALA A 234 -15.63 10.74 -8.40
CA ALA A 234 -16.99 11.32 -8.48
C ALA A 234 -17.11 12.49 -9.46
N THR A 235 -16.03 12.95 -10.04
CA THR A 235 -15.90 13.90 -11.15
C THR A 235 -16.72 13.50 -12.37
N VAL A 236 -16.81 12.21 -12.70
CA VAL A 236 -17.61 11.74 -13.85
C VAL A 236 -19.10 11.88 -13.57
N LEU A 237 -19.54 11.58 -12.35
CA LEU A 237 -20.93 11.80 -11.92
C LEU A 237 -21.25 13.31 -11.85
N GLY A 238 -20.31 14.12 -11.40
CA GLY A 238 -20.47 15.59 -11.35
C GLY A 238 -20.60 16.20 -12.74
N LEU A 239 -19.81 15.79 -13.71
CA LEU A 239 -19.90 16.28 -15.11
C LEU A 239 -21.21 15.81 -15.78
N GLY A 240 -21.67 14.60 -15.51
CA GLY A 240 -22.96 14.10 -16.00
C GLY A 240 -24.14 14.92 -15.48
N LEU A 241 -24.15 15.28 -14.21
CA LEU A 241 -25.20 16.09 -13.58
C LEU A 241 -25.18 17.54 -14.08
N VAL A 242 -24.01 18.14 -14.25
CA VAL A 242 -23.88 19.50 -14.82
C VAL A 242 -24.28 19.51 -16.28
N GLY A 243 -23.90 18.52 -17.07
CA GLY A 243 -24.30 18.36 -18.46
C GLY A 243 -25.82 18.22 -18.61
N ALA A 244 -26.48 17.42 -17.77
CA ALA A 244 -27.91 17.24 -17.75
C ALA A 244 -28.64 18.53 -17.32
N ALA A 245 -28.16 19.27 -16.34
CA ALA A 245 -28.73 20.53 -15.90
C ALA A 245 -28.64 21.61 -16.99
N LEU A 246 -27.52 21.68 -17.72
CA LEU A 246 -27.33 22.60 -18.85
C LEU A 246 -28.25 22.25 -20.03
N ALA A 247 -28.44 20.96 -20.33
CA ALA A 247 -29.35 20.52 -21.38
C ALA A 247 -30.80 20.84 -21.06
N MET A 248 -31.23 20.68 -19.79
CA MET A 248 -32.57 21.05 -19.34
C MET A 248 -32.81 22.56 -19.32
N SER A 249 -31.80 23.37 -19.00
CA SER A 249 -31.91 24.83 -18.99
C SER A 249 -32.09 25.41 -20.41
N ARG A 250 -31.49 24.78 -21.44
CA ARG A 250 -31.63 25.18 -22.85
C ARG A 250 -33.01 24.87 -23.40
N ARG A 251 -33.68 23.78 -22.96
CA ARG A 251 -35.06 23.46 -23.41
C ARG A 251 -36.11 24.44 -22.90
N LYS A 252 -35.93 25.04 -21.73
CA LYS A 252 -36.86 26.06 -21.17
C LYS A 252 -36.77 27.42 -21.85
N LYS A 253 -35.74 27.71 -22.66
CA LYS A 253 -35.60 28.96 -23.42
C LYS A 253 -36.16 28.88 -24.87
N ALA A 254 -36.59 27.71 -25.32
CA ALA A 254 -37.11 27.47 -26.66
C ALA A 254 -38.65 27.31 -26.70
N GLN A 255 -39.34 27.56 -25.62
CA GLN A 255 -40.79 27.79 -25.51
C GLN A 255 -41.02 29.24 -25.08
#